data_389e3476a734bba463c96b3253ccb7a2
#
_entry.id   389e3476a734bba463c96b3253ccb7a2
#
_cell.length_a   1.000
_cell.length_b   1.000
_cell.length_c   1.000
_cell.angle_alpha   90.00
_cell.angle_beta   90.00
_cell.angle_gamma   90.00
#
_symmetry.space_group_name_H-M   'P 1'
#
loop_
_entity.id
_entity.type
_entity.pdbx_description
1 polymer ?
#
loop_
_entity_poly.entity_id
_entity_poly.type
_entity_poly.pdbx_seq_one_letter_code
_entity_poly.pdbx_strand_id
1 'polypeptide(L)'
;YFYAPAKRDVYVQLPQEDYEEGMCGKLGKSMYGTRDAAYNWEVEYVNFMVSNGFKQGKSSPCVFEHPGKDIRAVVYGDDFTLLGSDTALDWFRKTIQDKYAVSIKGRLGPDKGDDKSVRLLNRVIEWTDQGISYEADQRHAEIIIKQLGIDPKHATKNPGTKINPKLFTGNDVEPLKKEQASMYRALAARANYLSQDRSDIRFTVKELCRRM
;
A
#
# COMPACT_ATOMS: atom_id res chain seq x y z
N TYR A 1 -1.95 -15.64 2.99
CA TYR A 1 -3.35 -16.02 3.33
C TYR A 1 -3.50 -17.54 3.47
N PHE A 2 -2.92 -18.34 2.60
CA PHE A 2 -3.03 -19.83 2.63
C PHE A 2 -2.41 -20.49 3.86
N TYR A 3 -1.72 -19.76 4.72
CA TYR A 3 -1.26 -20.28 6.01
C TYR A 3 -2.30 -20.10 7.12
N ALA A 4 -3.22 -19.17 6.98
CA ALA A 4 -4.29 -18.94 7.94
C ALA A 4 -5.43 -19.96 7.75
N PRO A 5 -5.88 -20.67 8.81
CA PRO A 5 -7.02 -21.58 8.71
C PRO A 5 -8.32 -20.82 8.41
N ALA A 6 -9.21 -21.42 7.64
CA ALA A 6 -10.55 -20.92 7.45
C ALA A 6 -11.33 -21.03 8.77
N LYS A 7 -11.92 -19.93 9.25
CA LYS A 7 -12.68 -19.88 10.52
C LYS A 7 -14.14 -20.28 10.37
N ARG A 8 -14.67 -20.27 9.16
CA ARG A 8 -16.04 -20.65 8.83
C ARG A 8 -16.04 -21.59 7.64
N ASP A 9 -17.14 -22.30 7.48
CA ASP A 9 -17.34 -23.14 6.31
C ASP A 9 -17.54 -22.29 5.06
N VAL A 10 -16.60 -22.38 4.13
CA VAL A 10 -16.65 -21.76 2.82
C VAL A 10 -16.53 -22.86 1.77
N TYR A 11 -17.51 -22.91 0.90
CA TYR A 11 -17.54 -23.84 -0.21
C TYR A 11 -17.30 -23.10 -1.51
N VAL A 12 -16.51 -23.68 -2.38
CA VAL A 12 -16.15 -23.12 -3.69
C VAL A 12 -16.44 -24.12 -4.78
N GLN A 13 -16.74 -23.61 -5.97
CA GLN A 13 -16.81 -24.47 -7.15
C GLN A 13 -15.42 -25.01 -7.44
N LEU A 14 -15.32 -26.31 -7.71
CA LEU A 14 -14.06 -26.92 -8.11
C LEU A 14 -13.60 -26.36 -9.47
N PRO A 15 -12.28 -26.19 -9.66
CA PRO A 15 -11.73 -25.86 -10.97
C PRO A 15 -12.04 -26.96 -11.97
N GLN A 16 -11.93 -26.64 -13.26
CA GLN A 16 -12.35 -27.56 -14.32
C GLN A 16 -11.58 -28.88 -14.31
N GLU A 17 -10.32 -28.83 -13.86
CA GLU A 17 -9.41 -29.99 -13.76
C GLU A 17 -9.84 -30.98 -12.69
N ASP A 18 -10.48 -30.50 -11.61
CA ASP A 18 -10.93 -31.29 -10.46
C ASP A 18 -12.47 -31.37 -10.39
N TYR A 19 -13.16 -30.99 -11.48
CA TYR A 19 -14.62 -30.91 -11.48
C TYR A 19 -15.25 -32.31 -11.40
N GLU A 20 -16.13 -32.46 -10.43
CA GLU A 20 -17.03 -33.61 -10.27
C GLU A 20 -18.46 -33.10 -10.13
N GLU A 21 -19.40 -33.71 -10.86
CA GLU A 21 -20.81 -33.34 -10.84
C GLU A 21 -21.39 -33.51 -9.42
N GLY A 22 -22.05 -32.47 -8.91
CA GLY A 22 -22.64 -32.46 -7.57
C GLY A 22 -21.64 -32.26 -6.43
N MET A 23 -20.34 -32.07 -6.71
CA MET A 23 -19.32 -31.83 -5.72
C MET A 23 -18.89 -30.37 -5.65
N CYS A 24 -18.43 -29.97 -4.46
CA CYS A 24 -17.81 -28.66 -4.21
C CYS A 24 -16.62 -28.81 -3.27
N GLY A 25 -15.68 -27.88 -3.36
CA GLY A 25 -14.52 -27.85 -2.48
C GLY A 25 -14.83 -27.09 -1.18
N LYS A 26 -14.55 -27.67 -0.02
CA LYS A 26 -14.56 -26.98 1.26
C LYS A 26 -13.18 -26.39 1.55
N LEU A 27 -13.07 -25.07 1.77
CA LEU A 27 -11.80 -24.43 2.08
C LEU A 27 -11.32 -24.78 3.49
N GLY A 28 -10.17 -25.41 3.60
CA GLY A 28 -9.48 -25.63 4.88
C GLY A 28 -8.62 -24.44 5.30
N LYS A 29 -8.26 -23.58 4.35
CA LYS A 29 -7.42 -22.39 4.53
C LYS A 29 -8.12 -21.16 3.99
N SER A 30 -7.73 -19.99 4.50
CA SER A 30 -8.21 -18.70 4.01
C SER A 30 -7.74 -18.46 2.57
N MET A 31 -8.65 -18.00 1.71
CA MET A 31 -8.37 -17.72 0.31
C MET A 31 -8.69 -16.26 0.01
N TYR A 32 -7.85 -15.64 -0.82
CA TYR A 32 -8.08 -14.28 -1.33
C TYR A 32 -9.49 -14.13 -1.91
N GLY A 33 -10.14 -13.00 -1.60
CA GLY A 33 -11.50 -12.72 -2.05
C GLY A 33 -12.61 -13.23 -1.10
N THR A 34 -12.29 -14.09 -0.14
CA THR A 34 -13.27 -14.46 0.90
C THR A 34 -13.35 -13.37 1.98
N ARG A 35 -14.56 -13.16 2.53
CA ARG A 35 -14.89 -12.03 3.41
C ARG A 35 -13.99 -11.89 4.63
N ASP A 36 -13.54 -12.98 5.20
CA ASP A 36 -12.81 -13.06 6.47
C ASP A 36 -11.32 -13.42 6.29
N ALA A 37 -10.87 -13.63 5.06
CA ALA A 37 -9.48 -14.05 4.78
C ALA A 37 -8.44 -13.06 5.32
N ALA A 38 -8.67 -11.75 5.14
CA ALA A 38 -7.76 -10.72 5.63
C ALA A 38 -7.64 -10.73 7.16
N TYR A 39 -8.76 -10.87 7.85
CA TYR A 39 -8.77 -10.98 9.31
C TYR A 39 -8.11 -12.27 9.81
N ASN A 40 -8.38 -13.40 9.18
CA ASN A 40 -7.75 -14.67 9.54
C ASN A 40 -6.23 -14.62 9.34
N TRP A 41 -5.77 -13.98 8.26
CA TRP A 41 -4.36 -13.74 8.01
C TRP A 41 -3.74 -12.80 9.04
N GLU A 42 -4.44 -11.73 9.40
CA GLU A 42 -3.99 -10.82 10.47
C GLU A 42 -3.78 -11.58 11.78
N VAL A 43 -4.74 -12.38 12.20
CA VAL A 43 -4.60 -13.21 13.41
C VAL A 43 -3.41 -14.16 13.30
N GLU A 44 -3.18 -14.76 12.13
CA GLU A 44 -2.08 -15.69 11.89
C GLU A 44 -0.72 -15.00 12.03
N TYR A 45 -0.50 -13.87 11.33
CA TYR A 45 0.81 -13.20 11.43
C TYR A 45 1.01 -12.50 12.77
N VAL A 46 -0.03 -11.99 13.42
CA VAL A 46 0.08 -11.42 14.79
C VAL A 46 0.53 -12.50 15.76
N ASN A 47 -0.07 -13.68 15.73
CA ASN A 47 0.34 -14.81 16.56
C ASN A 47 1.80 -15.21 16.28
N PHE A 48 2.19 -15.25 15.02
CA PHE A 48 3.57 -15.52 14.63
C PHE A 48 4.54 -14.46 15.21
N MET A 49 4.24 -13.19 15.04
CA MET A 49 5.09 -12.09 15.54
C MET A 49 5.20 -12.15 17.07
N VAL A 50 4.09 -12.28 17.77
CA VAL A 50 4.05 -12.30 19.24
C VAL A 50 4.78 -13.55 19.80
N SER A 51 4.59 -14.73 19.21
CA SER A 51 5.27 -15.95 19.63
C SER A 51 6.79 -15.89 19.44
N ASN A 52 7.27 -15.03 18.52
CA ASN A 52 8.70 -14.75 18.30
C ASN A 52 9.22 -13.54 19.07
N GLY A 53 8.49 -13.05 20.08
CA GLY A 53 8.96 -12.02 21.00
C GLY A 53 8.66 -10.57 20.58
N PHE A 54 7.90 -10.36 19.51
CA PHE A 54 7.45 -9.03 19.13
C PHE A 54 6.28 -8.56 20.00
N LYS A 55 6.23 -7.27 20.24
CA LYS A 55 5.09 -6.57 20.85
C LYS A 55 4.33 -5.83 19.77
N GLN A 56 3.02 -6.01 19.72
CA GLN A 56 2.14 -5.31 18.79
C GLN A 56 1.87 -3.88 19.27
N GLY A 57 1.88 -2.93 18.35
CA GLY A 57 1.56 -1.53 18.64
C GLY A 57 0.07 -1.35 18.97
N LYS A 58 -0.23 -0.57 20.01
CA LYS A 58 -1.61 -0.31 20.45
C LYS A 58 -2.34 0.66 19.51
N SER A 59 -1.66 1.74 19.09
CA SER A 59 -2.24 2.75 18.19
C SER A 59 -2.22 2.34 16.72
N SER A 60 -1.32 1.45 16.36
CA SER A 60 -1.13 0.93 14.99
C SER A 60 -0.88 -0.56 15.06
N PRO A 61 -1.92 -1.38 14.95
CA PRO A 61 -1.81 -2.85 15.12
C PRO A 61 -0.92 -3.55 14.08
N CYS A 62 -0.64 -2.89 12.95
CA CYS A 62 0.29 -3.40 11.94
C CYS A 62 1.77 -3.11 12.24
N VAL A 63 2.07 -2.37 13.32
CA VAL A 63 3.43 -2.04 13.74
C VAL A 63 3.83 -2.94 14.91
N PHE A 64 5.06 -3.46 14.85
CA PHE A 64 5.60 -4.37 15.85
C PHE A 64 7.00 -3.93 16.27
N GLU A 65 7.35 -4.21 17.53
CA GLU A 65 8.68 -4.00 18.07
C GLU A 65 9.16 -5.27 18.77
N HIS A 66 10.42 -5.65 18.53
CA HIS A 66 11.09 -6.72 19.27
C HIS A 66 12.15 -6.10 20.21
N PRO A 67 11.85 -5.91 21.51
CA PRO A 67 12.74 -5.17 22.41
C PRO A 67 14.11 -5.81 22.58
N GLY A 68 14.17 -7.15 22.61
CA GLY A 68 15.43 -7.87 22.83
C GLY A 68 16.37 -7.91 21.63
N LYS A 69 15.92 -7.55 20.45
CA LYS A 69 16.70 -7.54 19.20
C LYS A 69 16.70 -6.16 18.52
N ASP A 70 16.03 -5.18 19.08
CA ASP A 70 15.84 -3.84 18.51
C ASP A 70 15.37 -3.87 17.05
N ILE A 71 14.36 -4.72 16.76
CA ILE A 71 13.73 -4.78 15.45
C ILE A 71 12.39 -4.04 15.52
N ARG A 72 12.15 -3.17 14.53
CA ARG A 72 10.85 -2.59 14.28
C ARG A 72 10.31 -3.15 12.97
N ALA A 73 9.05 -3.53 12.96
CA ALA A 73 8.41 -4.12 11.78
C ALA A 73 7.08 -3.46 11.50
N VAL A 74 6.76 -3.32 10.21
CA VAL A 74 5.45 -2.94 9.71
C VAL A 74 4.97 -4.04 8.78
N VAL A 75 3.73 -4.47 8.97
CA VAL A 75 3.09 -5.47 8.11
C VAL A 75 1.96 -4.80 7.33
N TYR A 76 1.99 -4.93 6.01
CA TYR A 76 0.93 -4.44 5.13
C TYR A 76 0.48 -5.59 4.22
N GLY A 77 -0.68 -6.16 4.53
CA GLY A 77 -1.14 -7.37 3.84
C GLY A 77 -0.20 -8.55 4.08
N ASP A 78 0.49 -8.97 3.05
CA ASP A 78 1.51 -10.03 3.04
C ASP A 78 2.96 -9.48 2.94
N ASP A 79 3.12 -8.17 2.86
CA ASP A 79 4.44 -7.52 2.86
C ASP A 79 4.91 -7.20 4.28
N PHE A 80 6.11 -7.70 4.64
CA PHE A 80 6.79 -7.39 5.90
C PHE A 80 7.96 -6.45 5.62
N THR A 81 7.97 -5.31 6.29
CA THR A 81 9.08 -4.35 6.23
C THR A 81 9.71 -4.23 7.60
N LEU A 82 11.02 -4.39 7.70
CA LEU A 82 11.74 -4.43 8.95
C LEU A 82 12.88 -3.41 8.98
N LEU A 83 13.16 -2.91 10.17
CA LEU A 83 14.30 -2.08 10.50
C LEU A 83 15.02 -2.72 11.69
N GLY A 84 16.33 -2.90 11.59
CA GLY A 84 17.16 -3.47 12.64
C GLY A 84 18.61 -3.62 12.19
N SER A 85 19.46 -4.15 13.08
CA SER A 85 20.84 -4.53 12.71
C SER A 85 20.87 -5.74 11.79
N ASP A 86 21.94 -5.95 11.05
CA ASP A 86 22.09 -7.06 10.09
C ASP A 86 21.86 -8.42 10.76
N THR A 87 22.46 -8.63 11.91
CA THR A 87 22.31 -9.87 12.68
C THR A 87 20.86 -10.12 13.10
N ALA A 88 20.15 -9.07 13.46
CA ALA A 88 18.75 -9.15 13.85
C ALA A 88 17.83 -9.40 12.64
N LEU A 89 18.11 -8.74 11.51
CA LEU A 89 17.39 -8.96 10.26
C LEU A 89 17.63 -10.37 9.69
N ASP A 90 18.85 -10.89 9.77
CA ASP A 90 19.17 -12.27 9.37
C ASP A 90 18.46 -13.30 10.24
N TRP A 91 18.40 -13.07 11.54
CA TRP A 91 17.61 -13.89 12.44
C TRP A 91 16.13 -13.91 12.04
N PHE A 92 15.53 -12.72 11.80
CA PHE A 92 14.13 -12.66 11.40
C PHE A 92 13.89 -13.30 10.04
N ARG A 93 14.78 -13.08 9.08
CA ARG A 93 14.73 -13.74 7.77
C ARG A 93 14.63 -15.25 7.89
N LYS A 94 15.49 -15.87 8.68
CA LYS A 94 15.44 -17.30 8.96
C LYS A 94 14.11 -17.69 9.63
N THR A 95 13.73 -16.98 10.66
CA THR A 95 12.51 -17.25 11.46
C THR A 95 11.24 -17.23 10.59
N ILE A 96 11.11 -16.25 9.69
CA ILE A 96 9.93 -16.14 8.83
C ILE A 96 9.94 -17.20 7.71
N GLN A 97 11.13 -17.53 7.15
CA GLN A 97 11.29 -18.55 6.13
C GLN A 97 11.05 -19.96 6.66
N ASP A 98 11.32 -20.22 7.93
CA ASP A 98 11.04 -21.50 8.57
C ASP A 98 9.51 -21.79 8.68
N LYS A 99 8.68 -20.74 8.64
CA LYS A 99 7.22 -20.88 8.76
C LYS A 99 6.47 -20.62 7.46
N TYR A 100 6.90 -19.62 6.69
CA TYR A 100 6.19 -19.17 5.49
C TYR A 100 7.07 -19.26 4.24
N ALA A 101 6.48 -19.58 3.11
CA ALA A 101 7.13 -19.39 1.82
C ALA A 101 7.17 -17.90 1.49
N VAL A 102 8.30 -17.26 1.74
CA VAL A 102 8.51 -15.82 1.52
C VAL A 102 9.63 -15.55 0.54
N SER A 103 9.46 -14.53 -0.30
CA SER A 103 10.51 -13.96 -1.14
C SER A 103 11.08 -12.72 -0.46
N ILE A 104 12.41 -12.62 -0.43
CA ILE A 104 13.10 -11.42 0.07
C ILE A 104 13.25 -10.46 -1.09
N LYS A 105 12.65 -9.28 -0.99
CA LYS A 105 12.67 -8.26 -2.06
C LYS A 105 13.97 -7.46 -2.08
N GLY A 106 14.62 -7.29 -0.93
CA GLY A 106 15.89 -6.56 -0.82
C GLY A 106 16.24 -6.20 0.61
N ARG A 107 17.46 -5.74 0.81
CA ARG A 107 17.95 -5.14 2.05
C ARG A 107 18.58 -3.80 1.70
N LEU A 108 18.01 -2.72 2.21
CA LEU A 108 18.51 -1.36 2.01
C LEU A 108 19.50 -1.01 3.12
N GLY A 109 20.70 -0.59 2.79
CA GLY A 109 21.71 -0.27 3.79
C GLY A 109 22.98 0.37 3.25
N PRO A 110 23.94 0.69 4.15
CA PRO A 110 25.18 1.37 3.80
C PRO A 110 26.21 0.45 3.13
N ASP A 111 26.18 -0.84 3.41
CA ASP A 111 27.24 -1.76 3.03
C ASP A 111 27.29 -2.03 1.53
N LYS A 112 28.45 -2.49 1.04
CA LYS A 112 28.67 -2.74 -0.39
C LYS A 112 27.76 -3.84 -0.94
N GLY A 113 27.31 -4.76 -0.09
CA GLY A 113 26.40 -5.85 -0.45
C GLY A 113 24.93 -5.50 -0.37
N ASP A 114 24.60 -4.33 0.15
CA ASP A 114 23.21 -3.88 0.32
C ASP A 114 22.67 -3.22 -0.96
N ASP A 115 21.36 -3.33 -1.14
CA ASP A 115 20.65 -2.55 -2.13
C ASP A 115 20.71 -1.06 -1.75
N LYS A 116 20.90 -0.20 -2.76
CA LYS A 116 20.87 1.25 -2.57
C LYS A 116 19.49 1.84 -2.87
N SER A 117 18.62 1.08 -3.51
CA SER A 117 17.26 1.46 -3.81
C SER A 117 16.34 0.24 -3.73
N VAL A 118 15.21 0.39 -3.08
CA VAL A 118 14.15 -0.63 -3.02
C VAL A 118 12.80 0.02 -3.32
N ARG A 119 11.92 -0.75 -3.98
CA ARG A 119 10.56 -0.32 -4.22
C ARG A 119 9.61 -0.98 -3.22
N LEU A 120 8.94 -0.18 -2.41
CA LEU A 120 7.96 -0.61 -1.43
C LEU A 120 6.61 0.08 -1.71
N LEU A 121 5.56 -0.70 -1.96
CA LEU A 121 4.20 -0.18 -2.25
C LEU A 121 4.20 0.93 -3.31
N ASN A 122 4.92 0.72 -4.41
CA ASN A 122 5.15 1.66 -5.51
C ASN A 122 5.94 2.93 -5.17
N ARG A 123 6.50 3.02 -3.98
CA ARG A 123 7.39 4.11 -3.57
C ARG A 123 8.82 3.65 -3.66
N VAL A 124 9.68 4.54 -4.10
CA VAL A 124 11.13 4.27 -4.16
C VAL A 124 11.76 4.81 -2.88
N ILE A 125 12.49 3.95 -2.20
CA ILE A 125 13.25 4.29 -1.00
C ILE A 125 14.72 4.07 -1.33
N GLU A 126 15.54 5.09 -1.14
CA GLU A 126 16.96 5.06 -1.50
C GLU A 126 17.83 5.36 -0.29
N TRP A 127 18.91 4.64 -0.18
CA TRP A 127 20.00 4.95 0.75
C TRP A 127 20.97 5.91 0.10
N THR A 128 21.17 7.06 0.72
CA THR A 128 22.11 8.10 0.26
C THR A 128 23.10 8.45 1.35
N ASP A 129 24.18 9.14 1.00
CA ASP A 129 25.18 9.63 1.97
C ASP A 129 24.58 10.63 2.98
N GLN A 130 23.45 11.23 2.66
CA GLN A 130 22.75 12.18 3.52
C GLN A 130 21.62 11.55 4.34
N GLY A 131 21.31 10.26 4.12
CA GLY A 131 20.24 9.53 4.79
C GLY A 131 19.35 8.77 3.83
N ILE A 132 18.10 8.59 4.19
CA ILE A 132 17.11 7.87 3.39
C ILE A 132 16.28 8.87 2.58
N SER A 133 16.29 8.72 1.25
CA SER A 133 15.39 9.40 0.34
C SER A 133 14.11 8.58 0.16
N TYR A 134 12.98 9.24 0.16
CA TYR A 134 11.67 8.64 -0.06
C TYR A 134 10.97 9.36 -1.20
N GLU A 135 10.70 8.64 -2.28
CA GLU A 135 10.04 9.18 -3.46
C GLU A 135 8.61 8.68 -3.55
N ALA A 136 7.66 9.62 -3.67
CA ALA A 136 6.26 9.32 -3.90
C ALA A 136 6.05 8.56 -5.23
N ASP A 137 4.94 7.82 -5.35
CA ASP A 137 4.58 7.11 -6.60
C ASP A 137 4.39 8.10 -7.77
N GLN A 138 5.42 8.25 -8.60
CA GLN A 138 5.44 9.17 -9.74
C GLN A 138 4.42 8.81 -10.82
N ARG A 139 4.04 7.54 -10.94
CA ARG A 139 3.10 7.07 -11.96
C ARG A 139 1.77 7.84 -11.93
N HIS A 140 1.29 8.20 -10.74
CA HIS A 140 0.05 8.97 -10.62
C HIS A 140 0.19 10.40 -11.16
N ALA A 141 1.35 11.05 -10.91
CA ALA A 141 1.64 12.37 -11.46
C ALA A 141 1.76 12.31 -12.99
N GLU A 142 2.49 11.35 -13.52
CA GLU A 142 2.67 11.16 -14.97
C GLU A 142 1.34 10.92 -15.70
N ILE A 143 0.46 10.10 -15.13
CA ILE A 143 -0.87 9.84 -15.71
C ILE A 143 -1.70 11.12 -15.73
N ILE A 144 -1.70 11.91 -14.64
CA ILE A 144 -2.43 13.18 -14.57
C ILE A 144 -1.92 14.15 -15.63
N ILE A 145 -0.61 14.35 -15.72
CA ILE A 145 0.04 15.24 -16.68
C ILE A 145 -0.32 14.82 -18.12
N LYS A 146 -0.17 13.54 -18.42
CA LYS A 146 -0.45 12.98 -19.76
C LYS A 146 -1.92 13.13 -20.14
N GLN A 147 -2.85 12.78 -19.25
CA GLN A 147 -4.29 12.81 -19.54
C GLN A 147 -4.84 14.25 -19.68
N LEU A 148 -4.24 15.19 -18.98
CA LEU A 148 -4.60 16.62 -19.10
C LEU A 148 -3.81 17.35 -20.18
N GLY A 149 -2.83 16.71 -20.83
CA GLY A 149 -1.99 17.34 -21.84
C GLY A 149 -1.17 18.53 -21.29
N ILE A 150 -0.76 18.48 -20.02
CA ILE A 150 -0.04 19.59 -19.37
C ILE A 150 1.40 19.62 -19.89
N ASP A 151 1.81 20.77 -20.42
CA ASP A 151 3.22 21.02 -20.74
C ASP A 151 4.00 21.29 -19.45
N PRO A 152 5.08 20.54 -19.15
CA PRO A 152 5.94 20.78 -18.00
C PRO A 152 6.49 22.19 -17.86
N LYS A 153 6.58 22.94 -18.96
CA LYS A 153 6.98 24.37 -18.96
C LYS A 153 6.00 25.25 -18.18
N HIS A 154 4.76 24.82 -17.99
CA HIS A 154 3.76 25.51 -17.20
C HIS A 154 3.75 25.12 -15.72
N ALA A 155 4.80 24.41 -15.25
CA ALA A 155 4.93 24.09 -13.84
C ALA A 155 4.98 25.35 -12.97
N THR A 156 4.22 25.36 -11.89
CA THR A 156 4.18 26.47 -10.93
C THR A 156 4.68 26.02 -9.56
N LYS A 157 5.32 26.96 -8.84
CA LYS A 157 5.71 26.70 -7.44
C LYS A 157 4.52 26.78 -6.47
N ASN A 158 3.44 27.43 -6.88
CA ASN A 158 2.21 27.54 -6.08
C ASN A 158 1.17 26.56 -6.62
N PRO A 159 0.82 25.52 -5.87
CA PRO A 159 -0.07 24.46 -6.33
C PRO A 159 -1.53 24.88 -6.46
N GLY A 160 -1.90 26.07 -6.02
CA GLY A 160 -3.26 26.55 -6.17
C GLY A 160 -3.48 27.95 -5.59
N THR A 161 -4.47 28.65 -6.13
CA THR A 161 -4.97 29.92 -5.61
C THR A 161 -6.35 29.70 -5.01
N LYS A 162 -6.71 30.57 -4.04
CA LYS A 162 -8.06 30.54 -3.47
C LYS A 162 -9.08 30.94 -4.54
N ILE A 163 -9.94 30.00 -4.90
CA ILE A 163 -10.97 30.23 -5.92
C ILE A 163 -12.17 30.90 -5.26
N ASN A 164 -12.72 31.94 -5.92
CA ASN A 164 -13.95 32.55 -5.46
C ASN A 164 -15.13 31.59 -5.61
N PRO A 165 -15.81 31.18 -4.52
CA PRO A 165 -16.95 30.26 -4.59
C PRO A 165 -18.09 30.74 -5.51
N LYS A 166 -18.24 32.04 -5.68
CA LYS A 166 -19.28 32.65 -6.53
C LYS A 166 -19.13 32.30 -8.02
N LEU A 167 -17.92 31.94 -8.47
CA LEU A 167 -17.68 31.45 -9.83
C LEU A 167 -18.37 30.14 -10.18
N PHE A 168 -18.87 29.43 -9.18
CA PHE A 168 -19.47 28.11 -9.34
C PHE A 168 -20.95 28.05 -8.93
N THR A 169 -21.59 29.20 -8.65
CA THR A 169 -22.97 29.28 -8.17
C THR A 169 -23.92 29.96 -9.15
N GLY A 170 -23.44 30.34 -10.33
CA GLY A 170 -24.27 30.99 -11.37
C GLY A 170 -25.03 29.95 -12.23
N ASN A 171 -26.15 30.40 -12.83
CA ASN A 171 -26.92 29.62 -13.80
C ASN A 171 -26.18 29.30 -15.09
N ASP A 172 -24.98 29.88 -15.28
CA ASP A 172 -24.14 29.75 -16.46
C ASP A 172 -23.11 28.61 -16.36
N VAL A 173 -23.16 27.80 -15.29
CA VAL A 173 -22.24 26.68 -15.10
C VAL A 173 -22.88 25.43 -15.69
N GLU A 174 -22.43 25.06 -16.89
CA GLU A 174 -22.84 23.79 -17.49
C GLU A 174 -22.19 22.59 -16.76
N PRO A 175 -22.97 21.56 -16.41
CA PRO A 175 -22.42 20.34 -15.83
C PRO A 175 -21.57 19.61 -16.86
N LEU A 176 -20.50 18.98 -16.40
CA LEU A 176 -19.65 18.14 -17.22
C LEU A 176 -20.45 16.99 -17.85
N LYS A 177 -20.17 16.67 -19.11
CA LYS A 177 -20.70 15.46 -19.76
C LYS A 177 -20.21 14.22 -18.99
N LYS A 178 -20.97 13.11 -19.09
CA LYS A 178 -20.72 11.88 -18.31
C LYS A 178 -19.27 11.40 -18.38
N GLU A 179 -18.68 11.40 -19.58
CA GLU A 179 -17.29 10.96 -19.82
C GLU A 179 -16.30 11.91 -19.16
N GLN A 180 -16.50 13.22 -19.28
CA GLN A 180 -15.68 14.25 -18.67
C GLN A 180 -15.77 14.19 -17.13
N ALA A 181 -16.97 14.00 -16.58
CA ALA A 181 -17.17 13.84 -15.16
C ALA A 181 -16.49 12.57 -14.62
N SER A 182 -16.51 11.48 -15.37
CA SER A 182 -15.80 10.24 -15.03
C SER A 182 -14.28 10.44 -15.06
N MET A 183 -13.75 11.12 -16.07
CA MET A 183 -12.34 11.46 -16.15
C MET A 183 -11.92 12.39 -15.01
N TYR A 184 -12.71 13.42 -14.71
CA TYR A 184 -12.44 14.35 -13.60
C TYR A 184 -12.33 13.60 -12.27
N ARG A 185 -13.30 12.73 -11.95
CA ARG A 185 -13.27 11.92 -10.71
C ARG A 185 -12.05 11.02 -10.65
N ALA A 186 -11.71 10.37 -11.75
CA ALA A 186 -10.54 9.50 -11.82
C ALA A 186 -9.23 10.26 -11.56
N LEU A 187 -9.06 11.46 -12.16
CA LEU A 187 -7.88 12.29 -11.96
C LEU A 187 -7.82 12.89 -10.57
N ALA A 188 -8.95 13.36 -10.02
CA ALA A 188 -9.02 13.88 -8.66
C ALA A 188 -8.70 12.78 -7.62
N ALA A 189 -9.18 11.56 -7.82
CA ALA A 189 -8.84 10.41 -6.96
C ALA A 189 -7.35 10.07 -7.02
N ARG A 190 -6.71 10.12 -8.21
CA ARG A 190 -5.25 9.92 -8.35
C ARG A 190 -4.46 11.03 -7.65
N ALA A 191 -4.88 12.29 -7.81
CA ALA A 191 -4.27 13.41 -7.11
C ALA A 191 -4.42 13.29 -5.59
N ASN A 192 -5.58 12.81 -5.11
CA ASN A 192 -5.82 12.57 -3.68
C ASN A 192 -4.90 11.47 -3.13
N TYR A 193 -4.69 10.40 -3.87
CA TYR A 193 -3.71 9.37 -3.51
C TYR A 193 -2.29 9.96 -3.43
N LEU A 194 -1.86 10.70 -4.47
CA LEU A 194 -0.55 11.34 -4.52
C LEU A 194 -0.32 12.33 -3.38
N SER A 195 -1.37 13.05 -2.95
CA SER A 195 -1.30 14.05 -1.88
C SER A 195 -0.99 13.49 -0.49
N GLN A 196 -1.06 12.17 -0.32
CA GLN A 196 -0.66 11.51 0.94
C GLN A 196 0.85 11.62 1.14
N ASP A 197 1.62 11.52 0.06
CA ASP A 197 3.08 11.63 0.06
C ASP A 197 3.58 13.05 -0.30
N ARG A 198 2.73 13.86 -0.94
CA ARG A 198 2.99 15.22 -1.39
C ARG A 198 2.12 16.22 -0.61
N SER A 199 2.60 16.60 0.57
CA SER A 199 1.88 17.52 1.45
C SER A 199 1.69 18.91 0.84
N ASP A 200 2.56 19.34 -0.07
CA ASP A 200 2.51 20.61 -0.79
C ASP A 200 1.25 20.77 -1.67
N ILE A 201 0.73 19.68 -2.26
CA ILE A 201 -0.47 19.71 -3.09
C ILE A 201 -1.77 19.40 -2.33
N ARG A 202 -1.68 19.01 -1.06
CA ARG A 202 -2.83 18.47 -0.28
C ARG A 202 -4.02 19.42 -0.23
N PHE A 203 -3.77 20.72 -0.04
CA PHE A 203 -4.84 21.71 0.01
C PHE A 203 -5.59 21.81 -1.32
N THR A 204 -4.86 21.95 -2.42
CA THR A 204 -5.45 22.05 -3.77
C THR A 204 -6.23 20.78 -4.15
N VAL A 205 -5.67 19.63 -3.83
CA VAL A 205 -6.34 18.34 -4.08
C VAL A 205 -7.65 18.23 -3.28
N LYS A 206 -7.66 18.70 -2.02
CA LYS A 206 -8.90 18.76 -1.22
C LYS A 206 -9.96 19.62 -1.91
N GLU A 207 -9.59 20.77 -2.48
CA GLU A 207 -10.52 21.64 -3.20
C GLU A 207 -11.05 20.98 -4.50
N LEU A 208 -10.18 20.25 -5.22
CA LEU A 208 -10.61 19.42 -6.36
C LEU A 208 -11.61 18.34 -5.94
N CYS A 209 -11.31 17.60 -4.88
CA CYS A 209 -12.18 16.51 -4.40
C CYS A 209 -13.56 16.97 -3.93
N ARG A 210 -13.73 18.25 -3.55
CA ARG A 210 -15.04 18.81 -3.22
C ARG A 210 -16.00 18.89 -4.42
N ARG A 211 -15.48 18.74 -5.63
CA ARG A 211 -16.24 18.87 -6.88
C ARG A 211 -16.46 17.50 -7.58
N MET A 212 -16.14 16.41 -6.92
CA MET A 212 -16.30 15.04 -7.43
C MET A 212 -17.77 14.59 -7.46
#